data_3dd79595d3a13fbdd815af4acf854c63
#
_entry.id   3dd79595d3a13fbdd815af4acf854c63
#
_cell.length_a   1.000
_cell.length_b   1.000
_cell.length_c   1.000
_cell.angle_alpha   90.00
_cell.angle_beta   90.00
_cell.angle_gamma   90.00
#
_symmetry.space_group_name_H-M   'P 1'
#
loop_
_entity.id
_entity.type
_entity.pdbx_description
1 polymer ?
#
loop_
_entity_poly.entity_id
_entity_poly.type
_entity_poly.pdbx_seq_one_letter_code
_entity_poly.pdbx_strand_id
1 'polypeptide(L)'
;YGLYQDYTDKSQFLVALGRDMDDMKAIAQSYGLTVDTLYMGGGTPTVLGDEDFHQVLKQLSILVPEGHEFTVEAGRPDSVNPRKIRSMLDFGVNRISINPQTMQDDILRRIGRGHSVQDIDELLQYVKVITPFAVNMDFIAGLPHQTMQNMVENMDYVCQNLPENVTIHTLALKRGSPLYDLNMQDDIPEEYLVAEMVQYGKERLEAAGYVPYYLYRQQYMRGQLENIGYTLPGKACEYNIQIMEERQSILSMGPGSSSKWMRAPEYRQLKQHMPKDVDVYHATIDALLEKRHRICEKFWEVV
;
A
#
# COMPACT_ATOMS: atom_id res chain seq x y z
N TYR A 1 1.79 11.26 0.63
CA TYR A 1 1.72 11.66 -0.79
C TYR A 1 2.93 12.53 -1.08
N GLY A 2 4.00 11.95 -1.69
CA GLY A 2 5.08 12.72 -2.27
C GLY A 2 4.57 13.47 -3.50
N LEU A 3 5.15 14.63 -3.80
CA LEU A 3 4.92 15.31 -5.07
C LEU A 3 5.25 14.30 -6.18
N TYR A 4 4.29 14.03 -7.04
CA TYR A 4 4.50 13.25 -8.26
C TYR A 4 5.44 14.07 -9.16
N GLN A 5 6.71 13.75 -9.14
CA GLN A 5 7.64 14.29 -10.13
C GLN A 5 7.50 13.44 -11.37
N ASP A 6 7.09 14.07 -12.44
CA ASP A 6 7.02 13.45 -13.76
C ASP A 6 8.46 13.27 -14.27
N TYR A 7 9.09 12.16 -13.88
CA TYR A 7 10.39 11.80 -14.41
C TYR A 7 10.23 11.40 -15.87
N THR A 8 10.67 12.27 -16.75
CA THR A 8 10.67 12.02 -18.21
C THR A 8 11.57 10.86 -18.60
N ASP A 9 12.61 10.57 -17.82
CA ASP A 9 13.50 9.42 -18.01
C ASP A 9 13.53 8.54 -16.77
N LYS A 10 12.83 7.41 -16.83
CA LYS A 10 12.78 6.39 -15.77
C LYS A 10 13.86 5.32 -15.90
N SER A 11 14.71 5.39 -16.94
CA SER A 11 15.65 4.31 -17.26
C SER A 11 16.67 4.06 -16.15
N GLN A 12 17.28 5.10 -15.60
CA GLN A 12 18.26 4.96 -14.53
C GLN A 12 17.63 4.43 -13.24
N PHE A 13 16.41 4.89 -12.91
CA PHE A 13 15.64 4.35 -11.79
C PHE A 13 15.38 2.84 -11.96
N LEU A 14 14.90 2.42 -13.15
CA LEU A 14 14.59 1.01 -13.40
C LEU A 14 15.83 0.13 -13.37
N VAL A 15 16.98 0.62 -13.87
CA VAL A 15 18.26 -0.09 -13.76
C VAL A 15 18.66 -0.25 -12.30
N ALA A 16 18.58 0.80 -11.48
CA ALA A 16 18.91 0.73 -10.07
C ALA A 16 17.95 -0.19 -9.29
N LEU A 17 16.64 -0.12 -9.59
CA LEU A 17 15.64 -1.00 -9.00
C LEU A 17 15.87 -2.47 -9.38
N GLY A 18 16.25 -2.75 -10.63
CA GLY A 18 16.61 -4.10 -11.09
C GLY A 18 17.79 -4.67 -10.29
N ARG A 19 18.85 -3.86 -10.10
CA ARG A 19 20.00 -4.26 -9.26
C ARG A 19 19.62 -4.50 -7.81
N ASP A 20 18.72 -3.68 -7.25
CA ASP A 20 18.21 -3.83 -5.89
C ASP A 20 17.44 -5.16 -5.73
N MET A 21 16.62 -5.53 -6.72
CA MET A 21 15.89 -6.80 -6.75
C MET A 21 16.82 -8.01 -6.91
N ASP A 22 17.84 -7.93 -7.77
CA ASP A 22 18.82 -9.00 -7.96
C ASP A 22 19.66 -9.22 -6.69
N ASP A 23 20.04 -8.14 -6.01
CA ASP A 23 20.75 -8.19 -4.73
C ASP A 23 19.88 -8.86 -3.64
N MET A 24 18.61 -8.50 -3.56
CA MET A 24 17.67 -9.10 -2.60
C MET A 24 17.50 -10.61 -2.86
N LYS A 25 17.43 -11.01 -4.13
CA LYS A 25 17.40 -12.42 -4.51
C LYS A 25 18.65 -13.16 -4.07
N ALA A 26 19.83 -12.57 -4.29
CA ALA A 26 21.09 -13.15 -3.86
C ALA A 26 21.16 -13.29 -2.33
N ILE A 27 20.71 -12.31 -1.57
CA ILE A 27 20.60 -12.37 -0.11
C ILE A 27 19.66 -13.50 0.32
N ALA A 28 18.46 -13.56 -0.25
CA ALA A 28 17.50 -14.60 0.09
C ALA A 28 18.09 -16.01 -0.12
N GLN A 29 18.78 -16.22 -1.22
CA GLN A 29 19.47 -17.49 -1.53
C GLN A 29 20.63 -17.77 -0.57
N SER A 30 21.49 -16.79 -0.31
CA SER A 30 22.70 -16.97 0.52
C SER A 30 22.36 -17.29 1.98
N TYR A 31 21.27 -16.73 2.50
CA TYR A 31 20.85 -16.96 3.89
C TYR A 31 19.69 -17.96 4.02
N GLY A 32 19.27 -18.61 2.93
CA GLY A 32 18.19 -19.61 2.94
C GLY A 32 16.86 -19.04 3.40
N LEU A 33 16.54 -17.78 3.03
CA LEU A 33 15.31 -17.12 3.47
C LEU A 33 14.12 -17.59 2.65
N THR A 34 13.01 -17.82 3.34
CA THR A 34 11.71 -18.04 2.71
C THR A 34 10.92 -16.73 2.72
N VAL A 35 10.33 -16.38 1.60
CA VAL A 35 9.47 -15.18 1.47
C VAL A 35 8.03 -15.62 1.61
N ASP A 36 7.38 -15.24 2.70
CA ASP A 36 5.97 -15.58 2.97
C ASP A 36 5.02 -14.63 2.23
N THR A 37 5.37 -13.35 2.16
CA THR A 37 4.56 -12.32 1.51
C THR A 37 5.42 -11.38 0.67
N LEU A 38 4.88 -10.90 -0.44
CA LEU A 38 5.45 -9.82 -1.23
C LEU A 38 4.41 -8.71 -1.42
N TYR A 39 4.81 -7.48 -1.15
CA TYR A 39 3.94 -6.31 -1.27
C TYR A 39 4.59 -5.25 -2.15
N MET A 40 3.99 -4.95 -3.28
CA MET A 40 4.42 -3.89 -4.20
C MET A 40 3.54 -2.66 -3.99
N GLY A 41 4.07 -1.70 -3.25
CA GLY A 41 3.37 -0.47 -2.88
C GLY A 41 4.23 0.77 -3.06
N GLY A 42 3.90 1.84 -2.33
CA GLY A 42 4.60 3.12 -2.34
C GLY A 42 3.75 4.25 -2.87
N GLY A 43 4.10 4.86 -4.00
CA GLY A 43 3.26 5.88 -4.65
C GLY A 43 2.08 5.23 -5.35
N THR A 44 2.27 4.85 -6.60
CA THR A 44 1.29 4.07 -7.38
C THR A 44 2.10 3.22 -8.37
N PRO A 45 2.40 1.97 -8.10
CA PRO A 45 3.24 1.13 -8.95
C PRO A 45 2.72 1.02 -10.38
N THR A 46 1.41 1.06 -10.54
CA THR A 46 0.72 0.96 -11.83
C THR A 46 0.87 2.18 -12.75
N VAL A 47 1.54 3.27 -12.33
CA VAL A 47 1.90 4.38 -13.22
C VAL A 47 3.09 4.06 -14.13
N LEU A 48 3.83 2.98 -13.87
CA LEU A 48 4.83 2.48 -14.80
C LEU A 48 4.18 2.14 -16.15
N GLY A 49 4.92 2.29 -17.25
CA GLY A 49 4.50 1.81 -18.55
C GLY A 49 4.24 0.30 -18.52
N ASP A 50 3.43 -0.21 -19.46
CA ASP A 50 3.02 -1.61 -19.47
C ASP A 50 4.23 -2.57 -19.49
N GLU A 51 5.25 -2.27 -20.30
CA GLU A 51 6.45 -3.09 -20.42
C GLU A 51 7.30 -3.03 -19.15
N ASP A 52 7.54 -1.83 -18.61
CA ASP A 52 8.32 -1.66 -17.38
C ASP A 52 7.63 -2.35 -16.20
N PHE A 53 6.32 -2.20 -16.09
CA PHE A 53 5.51 -2.87 -15.06
C PHE A 53 5.59 -4.39 -15.17
N HIS A 54 5.49 -4.92 -16.41
CA HIS A 54 5.64 -6.35 -16.69
C HIS A 54 7.04 -6.87 -16.26
N GLN A 55 8.11 -6.15 -16.62
CA GLN A 55 9.47 -6.55 -16.26
C GLN A 55 9.71 -6.52 -14.75
N VAL A 56 9.23 -5.50 -14.05
CA VAL A 56 9.31 -5.42 -12.58
C VAL A 56 8.58 -6.59 -11.92
N LEU A 57 7.35 -6.88 -12.34
CA LEU A 57 6.60 -8.03 -11.80
C LEU A 57 7.31 -9.36 -12.06
N LYS A 58 7.87 -9.53 -13.26
CA LYS A 58 8.65 -10.72 -13.62
C LYS A 58 9.86 -10.93 -12.70
N GLN A 59 10.60 -9.87 -12.37
CA GLN A 59 11.72 -9.97 -11.43
C GLN A 59 11.24 -10.26 -10.00
N LEU A 60 10.17 -9.62 -9.56
CA LEU A 60 9.61 -9.81 -8.21
C LEU A 60 9.03 -11.22 -8.01
N SER A 61 8.38 -11.78 -9.02
CA SER A 61 7.75 -13.12 -8.93
C SER A 61 8.74 -14.25 -8.64
N ILE A 62 10.04 -14.04 -8.91
CA ILE A 62 11.09 -15.02 -8.60
C ILE A 62 11.35 -15.11 -7.08
N LEU A 63 11.02 -14.04 -6.33
CA LEU A 63 11.27 -13.96 -4.89
C LEU A 63 10.19 -14.67 -4.06
N VAL A 64 8.97 -14.77 -4.56
CA VAL A 64 7.83 -15.33 -3.82
C VAL A 64 7.47 -16.72 -4.35
N PRO A 65 7.36 -17.74 -3.49
CA PRO A 65 6.89 -19.07 -3.90
C PRO A 65 5.44 -19.04 -4.40
N GLU A 66 5.11 -19.95 -5.31
CA GLU A 66 3.75 -20.08 -5.83
C GLU A 66 2.73 -20.32 -4.71
N GLY A 67 1.63 -19.59 -4.77
CA GLY A 67 0.55 -19.67 -3.78
C GLY A 67 0.74 -18.78 -2.54
N HIS A 68 1.88 -18.17 -2.35
CA HIS A 68 2.11 -17.20 -1.29
C HIS A 68 1.47 -15.84 -1.61
N GLU A 69 1.30 -14.98 -0.60
CA GLU A 69 0.66 -13.69 -0.79
C GLU A 69 1.53 -12.75 -1.63
N PHE A 70 0.99 -12.30 -2.77
CA PHE A 70 1.60 -11.26 -3.59
C PHE A 70 0.58 -10.15 -3.84
N THR A 71 0.79 -9.02 -3.18
CA THR A 71 -0.08 -7.84 -3.26
C THR A 71 0.51 -6.76 -4.16
N VAL A 72 -0.33 -6.14 -4.99
CA VAL A 72 0.02 -4.94 -5.77
C VAL A 72 -0.95 -3.82 -5.46
N GLU A 73 -0.42 -2.62 -5.11
CA GLU A 73 -1.22 -1.41 -5.00
C GLU A 73 -1.58 -0.87 -6.40
N ALA A 74 -2.85 -0.96 -6.73
CA ALA A 74 -3.45 -0.34 -7.91
C ALA A 74 -4.35 0.83 -7.50
N GLY A 75 -3.82 1.70 -6.63
CA GLY A 75 -4.57 2.72 -5.91
C GLY A 75 -5.20 3.81 -6.78
N ARG A 76 -4.93 3.81 -8.09
CA ARG A 76 -5.48 4.76 -9.06
C ARG A 76 -6.04 4.01 -10.26
N PRO A 77 -7.36 3.97 -10.45
CA PRO A 77 -8.00 3.31 -11.59
C PRO A 77 -7.47 3.76 -12.95
N ASP A 78 -7.19 5.05 -13.10
CA ASP A 78 -6.64 5.66 -14.31
C ASP A 78 -5.23 5.15 -14.72
N SER A 79 -4.54 4.48 -13.80
CA SER A 79 -3.21 3.88 -14.05
C SER A 79 -3.25 2.39 -14.35
N VAL A 80 -4.42 1.76 -14.29
CA VAL A 80 -4.62 0.32 -14.51
C VAL A 80 -5.29 0.07 -15.86
N ASN A 81 -4.83 -0.96 -16.56
CA ASN A 81 -5.42 -1.39 -17.82
C ASN A 81 -5.39 -2.93 -17.94
N PRO A 82 -6.07 -3.52 -18.93
CA PRO A 82 -6.11 -4.97 -19.11
C PRO A 82 -4.75 -5.65 -19.26
N ARG A 83 -3.75 -4.98 -19.86
CA ARG A 83 -2.39 -5.54 -20.01
C ARG A 83 -1.70 -5.69 -18.66
N LYS A 84 -1.82 -4.68 -17.79
CA LYS A 84 -1.26 -4.73 -16.44
C LYS A 84 -1.95 -5.78 -15.57
N ILE A 85 -3.28 -5.90 -15.65
CA ILE A 85 -4.01 -6.98 -14.98
C ILE A 85 -3.53 -8.35 -15.47
N ARG A 86 -3.33 -8.51 -16.79
CA ARG A 86 -2.78 -9.75 -17.33
C ARG A 86 -1.38 -10.04 -16.79
N SER A 87 -0.49 -9.05 -16.76
CA SER A 87 0.84 -9.20 -16.15
C SER A 87 0.78 -9.60 -14.68
N MET A 88 -0.14 -9.03 -13.90
CA MET A 88 -0.34 -9.44 -12.51
C MET A 88 -0.74 -10.92 -12.40
N LEU A 89 -1.66 -11.39 -13.24
CA LEU A 89 -2.07 -12.80 -13.28
C LEU A 89 -0.92 -13.72 -13.68
N ASP A 90 -0.18 -13.36 -14.73
CA ASP A 90 0.93 -14.17 -15.27
C ASP A 90 2.08 -14.34 -14.27
N PHE A 91 2.25 -13.40 -13.33
CA PHE A 91 3.31 -13.41 -12.33
C PHE A 91 2.86 -13.73 -10.89
N GLY A 92 1.66 -14.29 -10.73
CA GLY A 92 1.22 -14.85 -9.45
C GLY A 92 0.71 -13.83 -8.44
N VAL A 93 0.43 -12.58 -8.86
CA VAL A 93 -0.30 -11.64 -8.00
C VAL A 93 -1.66 -12.25 -7.66
N ASN A 94 -2.00 -12.26 -6.39
CA ASN A 94 -3.27 -12.81 -5.90
C ASN A 94 -4.06 -11.83 -5.04
N ARG A 95 -3.53 -10.63 -4.83
CA ARG A 95 -4.19 -9.56 -4.09
C ARG A 95 -3.92 -8.20 -4.73
N ILE A 96 -4.93 -7.35 -4.79
CA ILE A 96 -4.84 -5.99 -5.34
C ILE A 96 -5.49 -4.99 -4.37
N SER A 97 -4.90 -3.79 -4.28
CA SER A 97 -5.50 -2.70 -3.51
C SER A 97 -6.03 -1.62 -4.47
N ILE A 98 -7.34 -1.40 -4.45
CA ILE A 98 -8.03 -0.32 -5.17
C ILE A 98 -8.44 0.71 -4.12
N ASN A 99 -7.85 1.90 -4.13
CA ASN A 99 -7.97 2.86 -3.04
C ASN A 99 -8.84 4.07 -3.44
N PRO A 100 -10.18 3.98 -3.33
CA PRO A 100 -11.09 5.06 -3.71
C PRO A 100 -10.90 6.30 -2.84
N GLN A 101 -10.64 6.13 -1.56
CA GLN A 101 -10.63 7.12 -0.48
C GLN A 101 -12.04 7.61 -0.13
N THR A 102 -12.90 7.76 -1.11
CA THR A 102 -14.31 8.17 -1.00
C THR A 102 -15.05 7.86 -2.30
N MET A 103 -16.37 7.71 -2.24
CA MET A 103 -17.23 7.47 -3.40
C MET A 103 -18.01 8.74 -3.76
N GLN A 104 -17.38 9.93 -3.70
CA GLN A 104 -17.95 11.20 -4.10
C GLN A 104 -16.99 11.94 -5.05
N ASP A 105 -17.42 12.21 -6.27
CA ASP A 105 -16.60 12.83 -7.32
C ASP A 105 -16.11 14.24 -6.99
N ASP A 106 -16.91 15.02 -6.26
CA ASP A 106 -16.54 16.37 -5.85
C ASP A 106 -15.42 16.35 -4.81
N ILE A 107 -15.46 15.40 -3.86
CA ILE A 107 -14.41 15.22 -2.85
C ILE A 107 -13.15 14.65 -3.52
N LEU A 108 -13.27 13.67 -4.43
CA LEU A 108 -12.14 13.13 -5.18
C LEU A 108 -11.37 14.24 -5.90
N ARG A 109 -12.07 15.12 -6.61
CA ARG A 109 -11.45 16.27 -7.28
C ARG A 109 -10.73 17.22 -6.31
N ARG A 110 -11.32 17.49 -5.13
CA ARG A 110 -10.73 18.36 -4.10
C ARG A 110 -9.43 17.81 -3.52
N ILE A 111 -9.36 16.49 -3.35
CA ILE A 111 -8.13 15.82 -2.86
C ILE A 111 -7.13 15.49 -3.97
N GLY A 112 -7.34 16.02 -5.17
CA GLY A 112 -6.41 15.87 -6.31
C GLY A 112 -6.42 14.48 -6.95
N ARG A 113 -7.54 13.75 -6.86
CA ARG A 113 -7.72 12.48 -7.57
C ARG A 113 -8.23 12.75 -8.98
N GLY A 114 -7.53 12.19 -9.99
CA GLY A 114 -7.86 12.36 -11.41
C GLY A 114 -8.92 11.40 -11.96
N HIS A 115 -9.39 10.47 -11.13
CA HIS A 115 -10.39 9.47 -11.50
C HIS A 115 -11.75 9.76 -10.86
N SER A 116 -12.81 9.22 -11.44
CA SER A 116 -14.18 9.32 -10.98
C SER A 116 -14.61 8.07 -10.18
N VAL A 117 -15.77 8.18 -9.53
CA VAL A 117 -16.45 7.05 -8.89
C VAL A 117 -16.78 5.96 -9.91
N GLN A 118 -17.14 6.34 -11.14
CA GLN A 118 -17.40 5.41 -12.22
C GLN A 118 -16.14 4.60 -12.59
N ASP A 119 -14.98 5.24 -12.69
CA ASP A 119 -13.70 4.55 -12.99
C ASP A 119 -13.35 3.52 -11.89
N ILE A 120 -13.65 3.85 -10.62
CA ILE A 120 -13.45 2.93 -9.49
C ILE A 120 -14.36 1.71 -9.64
N ASP A 121 -15.65 1.94 -9.91
CA ASP A 121 -16.62 0.85 -10.04
C ASP A 121 -16.29 -0.04 -11.26
N GLU A 122 -16.01 0.55 -12.40
CA GLU A 122 -15.63 -0.19 -13.62
C GLU A 122 -14.40 -1.08 -13.37
N LEU A 123 -13.36 -0.55 -12.72
CA LEU A 123 -12.17 -1.33 -12.38
C LEU A 123 -12.50 -2.46 -11.40
N LEU A 124 -13.28 -2.19 -10.35
CA LEU A 124 -13.67 -3.20 -9.36
C LEU A 124 -14.46 -4.33 -10.02
N GLN A 125 -15.48 -4.01 -10.82
CA GLN A 125 -16.29 -4.99 -11.52
C GLN A 125 -15.43 -5.82 -12.51
N TYR A 126 -14.57 -5.16 -13.26
CA TYR A 126 -13.65 -5.83 -14.18
C TYR A 126 -12.75 -6.84 -13.43
N VAL A 127 -12.10 -6.41 -12.35
CA VAL A 127 -11.23 -7.26 -11.53
C VAL A 127 -12.01 -8.45 -10.96
N LYS A 128 -13.18 -8.21 -10.39
CA LYS A 128 -14.00 -9.29 -9.77
C LYS A 128 -14.48 -10.35 -10.77
N VAL A 129 -14.71 -9.96 -12.03
CA VAL A 129 -15.18 -10.88 -13.06
C VAL A 129 -14.07 -11.72 -13.66
N ILE A 130 -12.90 -11.11 -13.89
CA ILE A 130 -11.84 -11.73 -14.69
C ILE A 130 -10.67 -12.27 -13.88
N THR A 131 -10.58 -11.97 -12.60
CA THR A 131 -9.45 -12.39 -11.75
C THR A 131 -9.92 -13.10 -10.48
N PRO A 132 -9.07 -13.95 -9.88
CA PRO A 132 -9.27 -14.50 -8.55
C PRO A 132 -8.72 -13.59 -7.44
N PHE A 133 -8.38 -12.34 -7.72
CA PHE A 133 -7.70 -11.46 -6.76
C PHE A 133 -8.58 -11.19 -5.54
N ALA A 134 -7.98 -11.25 -4.37
CA ALA A 134 -8.54 -10.61 -3.19
C ALA A 134 -8.39 -9.08 -3.34
N VAL A 135 -9.48 -8.35 -3.16
CA VAL A 135 -9.49 -6.89 -3.31
C VAL A 135 -9.49 -6.23 -1.94
N ASN A 136 -8.57 -5.27 -1.73
CA ASN A 136 -8.61 -4.32 -0.63
C ASN A 136 -9.10 -2.96 -1.12
N MET A 137 -9.92 -2.29 -0.32
CA MET A 137 -10.37 -0.92 -0.58
C MET A 137 -10.09 -0.03 0.63
N ASP A 138 -9.43 1.13 0.39
CA ASP A 138 -9.15 2.11 1.44
C ASP A 138 -10.10 3.29 1.35
N PHE A 139 -10.68 3.66 2.50
CA PHE A 139 -11.52 4.83 2.68
C PHE A 139 -10.93 5.76 3.73
N ILE A 140 -11.20 7.07 3.61
CA ILE A 140 -10.75 8.06 4.58
C ILE A 140 -11.97 8.74 5.20
N ALA A 141 -12.03 8.75 6.52
CA ALA A 141 -12.95 9.56 7.30
C ALA A 141 -12.31 10.93 7.59
N GLY A 142 -13.06 11.99 7.45
CA GLY A 142 -12.62 13.35 7.74
C GLY A 142 -12.00 14.09 6.55
N LEU A 143 -12.29 13.70 5.31
CA LEU A 143 -11.90 14.46 4.12
C LEU A 143 -12.58 15.84 4.09
N PRO A 144 -11.96 16.87 3.44
CA PRO A 144 -12.58 18.19 3.32
C PRO A 144 -13.99 18.11 2.75
N HIS A 145 -14.93 18.81 3.40
CA HIS A 145 -16.38 18.83 3.11
C HIS A 145 -17.12 17.48 3.21
N GLN A 146 -16.46 16.43 3.69
CA GLN A 146 -17.12 15.14 3.88
C GLN A 146 -18.19 15.22 4.97
N THR A 147 -19.36 14.69 4.68
CA THR A 147 -20.51 14.62 5.59
C THR A 147 -20.72 13.19 6.08
N MET A 148 -21.56 13.03 7.11
CA MET A 148 -21.97 11.71 7.58
C MET A 148 -22.68 10.92 6.46
N GLN A 149 -23.47 11.59 5.61
CA GLN A 149 -24.15 10.98 4.47
C GLN A 149 -23.14 10.38 3.46
N ASN A 150 -22.01 11.06 3.22
CA ASN A 150 -20.97 10.54 2.35
C ASN A 150 -20.34 9.25 2.92
N MET A 151 -20.18 9.17 4.25
CA MET A 151 -19.69 7.94 4.89
C MET A 151 -20.71 6.80 4.78
N VAL A 152 -22.01 7.10 4.89
CA VAL A 152 -23.10 6.13 4.66
C VAL A 152 -23.00 5.57 3.25
N GLU A 153 -22.90 6.41 2.24
CA GLU A 153 -22.78 6.02 0.83
C GLU A 153 -21.53 5.18 0.56
N ASN A 154 -20.39 5.55 1.17
CA ASN A 154 -19.15 4.77 1.08
C ASN A 154 -19.35 3.35 1.63
N MET A 155 -19.97 3.22 2.79
CA MET A 155 -20.21 1.91 3.42
C MET A 155 -21.30 1.09 2.70
N ASP A 156 -22.30 1.74 2.16
CA ASP A 156 -23.30 1.06 1.33
C ASP A 156 -22.68 0.49 0.06
N TYR A 157 -21.77 1.22 -0.59
CA TYR A 157 -20.99 0.73 -1.72
C TYR A 157 -20.16 -0.51 -1.33
N VAL A 158 -19.46 -0.46 -0.19
CA VAL A 158 -18.70 -1.59 0.34
C VAL A 158 -19.60 -2.80 0.59
N CYS A 159 -20.73 -2.60 1.27
CA CYS A 159 -21.67 -3.69 1.59
C CYS A 159 -22.33 -4.31 0.36
N GLN A 160 -22.52 -3.55 -0.72
CA GLN A 160 -23.04 -4.06 -1.99
C GLN A 160 -22.00 -4.86 -2.76
N ASN A 161 -20.74 -4.45 -2.71
CA ASN A 161 -19.65 -5.03 -3.48
C ASN A 161 -18.83 -6.09 -2.73
N LEU A 162 -18.81 -6.07 -1.41
CA LEU A 162 -18.12 -7.03 -0.55
C LEU A 162 -16.66 -7.31 -0.98
N PRO A 163 -15.77 -6.29 -1.07
CA PRO A 163 -14.35 -6.54 -1.25
C PRO A 163 -13.80 -7.35 -0.08
N GLU A 164 -12.77 -8.16 -0.28
CA GLU A 164 -12.22 -9.05 0.76
C GLU A 164 -11.67 -8.30 1.96
N ASN A 165 -11.11 -7.10 1.73
CA ASN A 165 -10.56 -6.23 2.78
C ASN A 165 -11.03 -4.79 2.60
N VAL A 166 -11.19 -4.11 3.73
CA VAL A 166 -11.51 -2.68 3.77
C VAL A 166 -10.69 -2.03 4.87
N THR A 167 -10.08 -0.89 4.58
CA THR A 167 -9.42 -0.07 5.60
C THR A 167 -10.12 1.27 5.73
N ILE A 168 -10.49 1.62 6.96
CA ILE A 168 -10.97 2.96 7.28
C ILE A 168 -9.82 3.73 7.91
N HIS A 169 -9.33 4.74 7.18
CA HIS A 169 -8.32 5.67 7.64
C HIS A 169 -8.98 6.91 8.21
N THR A 170 -8.37 7.51 9.21
CA THR A 170 -8.69 8.86 9.65
C THR A 170 -7.72 9.84 9.00
N LEU A 171 -8.22 10.95 8.48
CA LEU A 171 -7.38 11.96 7.83
C LEU A 171 -6.28 12.44 8.79
N ALA A 172 -5.03 12.35 8.35
CA ALA A 172 -3.87 12.88 9.03
C ALA A 172 -3.29 14.04 8.21
N LEU A 173 -3.30 15.24 8.79
CA LEU A 173 -2.74 16.44 8.15
C LEU A 173 -1.24 16.52 8.43
N LYS A 174 -0.43 16.19 7.44
CA LYS A 174 1.02 16.32 7.53
C LYS A 174 1.47 17.64 6.92
N ARG A 175 2.38 18.36 7.61
CA ARG A 175 3.04 19.54 7.03
C ARG A 175 3.71 19.18 5.70
N GLY A 176 3.53 20.01 4.67
CA GLY A 176 4.01 19.75 3.31
C GLY A 176 3.12 18.79 2.51
N SER A 177 1.90 18.48 2.98
CA SER A 177 0.89 17.87 2.12
C SER A 177 0.11 18.97 1.39
N PRO A 178 -0.34 18.74 0.13
CA PRO A 178 -1.14 19.72 -0.60
C PRO A 178 -2.37 20.20 0.18
N LEU A 179 -3.03 19.32 0.93
CA LEU A 179 -4.18 19.68 1.78
C LEU A 179 -3.81 20.62 2.92
N TYR A 180 -2.59 20.52 3.46
CA TYR A 180 -2.10 21.44 4.49
C TYR A 180 -1.74 22.80 3.89
N ASP A 181 -1.09 22.80 2.73
CA ASP A 181 -0.57 24.01 2.08
C ASP A 181 -1.69 24.85 1.43
N LEU A 182 -2.82 24.23 1.04
CA LEU A 182 -4.00 24.90 0.47
C LEU A 182 -4.92 25.56 1.53
N ASN A 183 -4.53 25.59 2.81
CA ASN A 183 -5.34 26.12 3.92
C ASN A 183 -6.76 25.52 4.00
N MET A 184 -6.93 24.28 3.56
CA MET A 184 -8.22 23.58 3.61
C MET A 184 -8.58 23.06 5.02
N GLN A 185 -7.91 23.57 6.05
CA GLN A 185 -8.11 23.13 7.44
C GLN A 185 -9.52 23.46 7.94
N ASP A 186 -10.09 24.57 7.48
CA ASP A 186 -11.43 25.03 7.87
C ASP A 186 -12.55 24.21 7.21
N ASP A 187 -12.23 23.47 6.13
CA ASP A 187 -13.17 22.62 5.40
C ASP A 187 -13.22 21.18 5.93
N ILE A 188 -12.38 20.86 6.92
CA ILE A 188 -12.32 19.52 7.51
C ILE A 188 -13.39 19.39 8.59
N PRO A 189 -14.16 18.28 8.60
CA PRO A 189 -15.19 18.04 9.61
C PRO A 189 -14.65 18.11 11.05
N GLU A 190 -15.49 18.52 11.97
CA GLU A 190 -15.19 18.53 13.40
C GLU A 190 -14.82 17.12 13.91
N GLU A 191 -13.97 17.03 14.93
CA GLU A 191 -13.45 15.76 15.42
C GLU A 191 -14.55 14.78 15.85
N TYR A 192 -15.62 15.28 16.46
CA TYR A 192 -16.75 14.43 16.87
C TYR A 192 -17.45 13.80 15.66
N LEU A 193 -17.59 14.53 14.53
CA LEU A 193 -18.19 14.01 13.31
C LEU A 193 -17.30 12.95 12.66
N VAL A 194 -15.97 13.16 12.66
CA VAL A 194 -15.02 12.15 12.18
C VAL A 194 -15.10 10.87 13.03
N ALA A 195 -15.23 11.02 14.36
CA ALA A 195 -15.41 9.88 15.25
C ALA A 195 -16.73 9.13 14.99
N GLU A 196 -17.82 9.84 14.72
CA GLU A 196 -19.10 9.25 14.32
C GLU A 196 -18.97 8.49 12.97
N MET A 197 -18.29 9.06 11.98
CA MET A 197 -18.01 8.38 10.70
C MET A 197 -17.25 7.07 10.89
N VAL A 198 -16.18 7.08 11.69
CA VAL A 198 -15.38 5.88 11.97
C VAL A 198 -16.21 4.83 12.71
N GLN A 199 -16.98 5.24 13.72
CA GLN A 199 -17.85 4.34 14.47
C GLN A 199 -18.93 3.72 13.59
N TYR A 200 -19.60 4.53 12.76
CA TYR A 200 -20.58 4.04 11.78
C TYR A 200 -19.96 3.03 10.80
N GLY A 201 -18.78 3.36 10.25
CA GLY A 201 -18.07 2.47 9.34
C GLY A 201 -17.79 1.11 9.98
N LYS A 202 -17.30 1.11 11.23
CA LYS A 202 -17.09 -0.09 12.02
C LYS A 202 -18.37 -0.93 12.14
N GLU A 203 -19.46 -0.32 12.61
CA GLU A 203 -20.74 -1.02 12.84
C GLU A 203 -21.31 -1.60 11.53
N ARG A 204 -21.20 -0.88 10.42
CA ARG A 204 -21.66 -1.33 9.11
C ARG A 204 -20.85 -2.51 8.59
N LEU A 205 -19.50 -2.46 8.72
CA LEU A 205 -18.61 -3.53 8.31
C LEU A 205 -18.82 -4.79 9.16
N GLU A 206 -18.91 -4.65 10.49
CA GLU A 206 -19.20 -5.77 11.39
C GLU A 206 -20.55 -6.42 11.08
N ALA A 207 -21.59 -5.62 10.81
CA ALA A 207 -22.92 -6.10 10.40
C ALA A 207 -22.89 -6.82 9.03
N ALA A 208 -21.96 -6.46 8.14
CA ALA A 208 -21.74 -7.11 6.85
C ALA A 208 -20.83 -8.37 6.94
N GLY A 209 -20.41 -8.77 8.15
CA GLY A 209 -19.61 -9.97 8.39
C GLY A 209 -18.11 -9.78 8.35
N TYR A 210 -17.62 -8.53 8.27
CA TYR A 210 -16.20 -8.25 8.40
C TYR A 210 -15.75 -8.32 9.87
N VAL A 211 -14.49 -8.67 10.05
CA VAL A 211 -13.83 -8.64 11.35
C VAL A 211 -12.59 -7.74 11.31
N PRO A 212 -12.30 -6.96 12.37
CA PRO A 212 -11.06 -6.19 12.43
C PRO A 212 -9.88 -7.16 12.53
N TYR A 213 -8.78 -6.90 11.81
CA TYR A 213 -7.61 -7.77 11.83
C TYR A 213 -6.27 -7.06 12.04
N TYR A 214 -6.20 -5.76 11.83
CA TYR A 214 -5.08 -4.91 12.25
C TYR A 214 -5.54 -3.50 12.57
N LEU A 215 -4.73 -2.80 13.36
CA LEU A 215 -4.93 -1.39 13.65
C LEU A 215 -3.58 -0.67 13.78
N TYR A 216 -3.55 0.60 13.44
CA TYR A 216 -2.39 1.45 13.68
C TYR A 216 -2.77 2.91 13.88
N ARG A 217 -1.90 3.66 14.56
CA ARG A 217 -2.04 5.12 14.73
C ARG A 217 -0.96 5.84 13.96
N GLN A 218 -1.33 6.95 13.34
CA GLN A 218 -0.38 7.89 12.75
C GLN A 218 -0.28 9.15 13.62
N GLN A 219 0.87 9.82 13.55
CA GLN A 219 0.98 11.16 14.13
C GLN A 219 0.10 12.15 13.35
N TYR A 220 -0.44 13.15 14.06
CA TYR A 220 -1.28 14.22 13.48
C TYR A 220 -2.66 13.77 12.96
N MET A 221 -3.18 12.66 13.43
CA MET A 221 -4.56 12.26 13.16
C MET A 221 -5.53 13.13 13.97
N ARG A 222 -6.64 13.55 13.36
CA ARG A 222 -7.72 14.20 14.10
C ARG A 222 -8.36 13.21 15.08
N GLY A 223 -8.70 13.71 16.29
CA GLY A 223 -9.43 12.93 17.31
C GLY A 223 -8.65 11.76 17.92
N GLN A 224 -7.33 11.64 17.70
CA GLN A 224 -6.50 10.52 18.19
C GLN A 224 -7.09 9.13 17.88
N LEU A 225 -7.86 9.04 16.79
CA LEU A 225 -8.50 7.82 16.33
C LEU A 225 -7.50 6.82 15.74
N GLU A 226 -7.93 5.59 15.53
CA GLU A 226 -7.14 4.51 14.94
C GLU A 226 -7.54 4.27 13.49
N ASN A 227 -6.57 3.89 12.66
CA ASN A 227 -6.84 3.31 11.36
C ASN A 227 -7.05 1.81 11.56
N ILE A 228 -8.16 1.28 11.08
CA ILE A 228 -8.53 -0.12 11.30
C ILE A 228 -8.73 -0.80 9.95
N GLY A 229 -8.06 -1.92 9.76
CA GLY A 229 -8.29 -2.83 8.65
C GLY A 229 -9.29 -3.91 9.02
N TYR A 230 -10.26 -4.10 8.16
CA TYR A 230 -11.31 -5.11 8.28
C TYR A 230 -11.18 -6.14 7.16
N THR A 231 -11.53 -7.38 7.45
CA THR A 231 -11.44 -8.49 6.50
C THR A 231 -12.67 -9.39 6.59
N LEU A 232 -13.07 -9.96 5.45
CA LEU A 232 -13.94 -11.12 5.45
C LEU A 232 -13.19 -12.32 6.04
N PRO A 233 -13.87 -13.27 6.72
CA PRO A 233 -13.24 -14.44 7.31
C PRO A 233 -12.36 -15.21 6.32
N GLY A 234 -11.10 -15.49 6.72
CA GLY A 234 -10.12 -16.20 5.89
C GLY A 234 -9.53 -15.40 4.73
N LYS A 235 -9.73 -14.08 4.69
CA LYS A 235 -9.23 -13.18 3.63
C LYS A 235 -8.25 -12.11 4.12
N ALA A 236 -7.77 -12.21 5.35
CA ALA A 236 -6.83 -11.27 5.92
C ALA A 236 -5.56 -11.15 5.03
N CYS A 237 -5.04 -9.93 4.91
CA CYS A 237 -3.77 -9.68 4.27
C CYS A 237 -2.65 -9.97 5.27
N GLU A 238 -1.86 -10.99 4.99
CA GLU A 238 -0.80 -11.44 5.88
C GLU A 238 0.30 -10.38 6.04
N TYR A 239 0.68 -9.73 4.95
CA TYR A 239 1.63 -8.62 5.00
C TYR A 239 1.21 -7.53 5.99
N ASN A 240 -0.08 -7.16 6.02
CA ASN A 240 -0.57 -6.13 6.94
C ASN A 240 -0.43 -6.56 8.40
N ILE A 241 -0.69 -7.83 8.70
CA ILE A 241 -0.50 -8.39 10.04
C ILE A 241 0.98 -8.34 10.42
N GLN A 242 1.86 -8.84 9.56
CA GLN A 242 3.28 -8.95 9.85
C GLN A 242 3.97 -7.59 10.04
N ILE A 243 3.59 -6.57 9.23
CA ILE A 243 4.17 -5.23 9.37
C ILE A 243 3.74 -4.54 10.67
N MET A 244 2.52 -4.83 11.16
CA MET A 244 1.99 -4.24 12.38
C MET A 244 2.51 -4.97 13.64
N GLU A 245 2.62 -6.28 13.59
CA GLU A 245 3.09 -7.08 14.73
C GLU A 245 4.61 -7.05 14.91
N GLU A 246 5.35 -6.63 13.90
CA GLU A 246 6.83 -6.54 13.91
C GLU A 246 7.52 -7.83 14.38
N ARG A 247 6.98 -9.01 13.99
CA ARG A 247 7.54 -10.33 14.39
C ARG A 247 8.42 -10.96 13.34
N GLN A 248 8.33 -10.51 12.11
CA GLN A 248 9.14 -10.98 10.98
C GLN A 248 10.07 -9.89 10.46
N SER A 249 11.16 -10.30 9.83
CA SER A 249 11.98 -9.39 9.05
C SER A 249 11.21 -8.92 7.83
N ILE A 250 11.30 -7.63 7.53
CA ILE A 250 10.76 -7.04 6.31
C ILE A 250 11.93 -6.50 5.52
N LEU A 251 12.24 -7.12 4.39
CA LEU A 251 13.27 -6.68 3.48
C LEU A 251 12.62 -5.92 2.33
N SER A 252 13.03 -4.69 2.13
CA SER A 252 12.39 -3.79 1.17
C SER A 252 13.38 -3.24 0.16
N MET A 253 12.86 -2.97 -1.04
CA MET A 253 13.57 -2.48 -2.22
C MET A 253 12.92 -1.19 -2.72
N GLY A 254 13.71 -0.39 -3.46
CA GLY A 254 13.23 0.84 -4.07
C GLY A 254 13.33 2.08 -3.19
N PRO A 255 13.17 3.27 -3.78
CA PRO A 255 13.32 4.55 -3.09
C PRO A 255 12.24 4.72 -2.01
N GLY A 256 12.63 5.31 -0.87
CA GLY A 256 11.76 5.54 0.27
C GLY A 256 11.41 4.30 1.08
N SER A 257 11.88 3.13 0.68
CA SER A 257 11.63 1.87 1.39
C SER A 257 12.43 1.76 2.70
N SER A 258 11.99 0.86 3.58
CA SER A 258 12.62 0.65 4.88
C SER A 258 12.65 -0.84 5.22
N SER A 259 13.84 -1.42 5.20
CA SER A 259 14.06 -2.79 5.68
C SER A 259 14.18 -2.82 7.20
N LYS A 260 13.63 -3.87 7.81
CA LYS A 260 13.70 -4.18 9.23
C LYS A 260 14.13 -5.63 9.39
N TRP A 261 15.27 -5.87 10.03
CA TRP A 261 15.72 -7.20 10.42
C TRP A 261 15.25 -7.45 11.85
N MET A 262 14.48 -8.52 12.06
CA MET A 262 13.89 -8.88 13.35
C MET A 262 14.40 -10.24 13.80
N ARG A 263 14.87 -10.37 15.05
CA ARG A 263 15.30 -11.63 15.65
C ARG A 263 14.55 -11.88 16.95
N ALA A 264 13.82 -12.99 16.97
CA ALA A 264 13.26 -13.55 18.21
C ALA A 264 14.38 -14.34 18.98
N PRO A 265 14.29 -14.50 20.31
CA PRO A 265 13.22 -14.00 21.18
C PRO A 265 13.41 -12.55 21.66
N GLU A 266 14.58 -11.95 21.49
CA GLU A 266 14.89 -10.62 22.06
C GLU A 266 14.24 -9.47 21.27
N TYR A 267 13.60 -9.76 20.12
CA TYR A 267 13.04 -8.79 19.19
C TYR A 267 14.03 -7.68 18.83
N ARG A 268 15.33 -8.02 18.76
CA ARG A 268 16.37 -7.09 18.34
C ARG A 268 16.09 -6.67 16.90
N GLN A 269 16.06 -5.36 16.69
CA GLN A 269 15.74 -4.77 15.41
C GLN A 269 16.94 -4.00 14.85
N LEU A 270 17.29 -4.28 13.59
CA LEU A 270 18.15 -3.42 12.77
C LEU A 270 17.31 -2.82 11.65
N LYS A 271 17.64 -1.60 11.21
CA LYS A 271 16.90 -0.89 10.15
C LYS A 271 17.83 -0.33 9.11
N GLN A 272 17.36 -0.35 7.86
CA GLN A 272 17.95 0.41 6.77
C GLN A 272 16.84 1.16 6.03
N HIS A 273 17.05 2.45 5.83
CA HIS A 273 16.17 3.29 5.01
C HIS A 273 16.85 3.59 3.68
N MET A 274 16.09 3.48 2.61
CA MET A 274 16.49 3.93 1.29
C MET A 274 16.16 5.43 1.12
N PRO A 275 16.94 6.18 0.33
CA PRO A 275 16.61 7.56 0.00
C PRO A 275 15.21 7.67 -0.59
N LYS A 276 14.47 8.73 -0.23
CA LYS A 276 13.15 8.99 -0.81
C LYS A 276 13.25 9.59 -2.20
N ASP A 277 14.32 10.38 -2.41
CA ASP A 277 14.62 11.00 -3.68
C ASP A 277 15.16 9.94 -4.64
N VAL A 278 14.55 9.86 -5.83
CA VAL A 278 14.86 8.83 -6.83
C VAL A 278 16.26 9.04 -7.43
N ASP A 279 16.69 10.30 -7.63
CA ASP A 279 18.01 10.60 -8.18
C ASP A 279 19.10 10.23 -7.19
N VAL A 280 18.90 10.53 -5.91
CA VAL A 280 19.82 10.08 -4.84
C VAL A 280 19.84 8.56 -4.73
N TYR A 281 18.69 7.89 -4.85
CA TYR A 281 18.60 6.44 -4.79
C TYR A 281 19.44 5.78 -5.90
N HIS A 282 19.25 6.14 -7.17
CA HIS A 282 19.99 5.51 -8.25
C HIS A 282 21.47 5.90 -8.25
N ALA A 283 21.82 7.16 -7.85
CA ALA A 283 23.21 7.61 -7.79
C ALA A 283 24.01 6.92 -6.67
N THR A 284 23.35 6.43 -5.61
CA THR A 284 24.03 5.83 -4.45
C THR A 284 23.74 4.33 -4.27
N ILE A 285 23.14 3.68 -5.27
CA ILE A 285 22.69 2.29 -5.15
C ILE A 285 23.81 1.34 -4.69
N ASP A 286 25.03 1.45 -5.19
CA ASP A 286 26.15 0.58 -4.80
C ASP A 286 26.44 0.65 -3.30
N ALA A 287 26.52 1.85 -2.75
CA ALA A 287 26.78 2.04 -1.32
C ALA A 287 25.62 1.53 -0.45
N LEU A 288 24.38 1.63 -0.97
CA LEU A 288 23.18 1.13 -0.28
C LEU A 288 23.17 -0.40 -0.22
N LEU A 289 23.51 -1.09 -1.31
CA LEU A 289 23.62 -2.54 -1.36
C LEU A 289 24.75 -3.05 -0.46
N GLU A 290 25.93 -2.45 -0.51
CA GLU A 290 27.03 -2.78 0.41
C GLU A 290 26.63 -2.62 1.89
N LYS A 291 25.92 -1.54 2.21
CA LYS A 291 25.40 -1.33 3.57
C LYS A 291 24.44 -2.46 3.97
N ARG A 292 23.57 -2.89 3.07
CA ARG A 292 22.64 -4.01 3.29
C ARG A 292 23.41 -5.30 3.62
N HIS A 293 24.43 -5.64 2.83
CA HIS A 293 25.26 -6.82 3.08
C HIS A 293 25.89 -6.78 4.46
N ARG A 294 26.53 -5.67 4.86
CA ARG A 294 27.09 -5.51 6.22
C ARG A 294 26.05 -5.69 7.33
N ILE A 295 24.79 -5.30 7.09
CA ILE A 295 23.71 -5.51 8.06
C ILE A 295 23.33 -7.00 8.10
N CYS A 296 23.22 -7.66 6.95
CA CYS A 296 22.90 -9.08 6.84
C CYS A 296 23.97 -9.94 7.54
N GLU A 297 25.26 -9.72 7.27
CA GLU A 297 26.38 -10.37 7.95
C GLU A 297 26.27 -10.23 9.47
N LYS A 298 26.14 -8.97 9.95
CA LYS A 298 26.00 -8.69 11.38
C LYS A 298 24.75 -9.33 12.01
N PHE A 299 23.69 -9.52 11.23
CA PHE A 299 22.41 -10.02 11.76
C PHE A 299 22.34 -11.55 11.72
N TRP A 300 22.79 -12.21 10.65
CA TRP A 300 22.64 -13.65 10.46
C TRP A 300 23.89 -14.45 10.77
N GLU A 301 25.11 -13.88 10.68
CA GLU A 301 26.35 -14.60 10.94
C GLU A 301 26.78 -14.59 12.42
N VAL A 302 26.15 -13.77 13.27
CA VAL A 302 26.39 -13.80 14.73
C VAL A 302 25.49 -14.90 15.33
N VAL A 303 25.95 -16.16 15.20
CA VAL A 303 25.45 -17.32 15.94
C VAL A 303 26.51 -17.74 16.93
#